data_3df104cf40e165deaab9d4699e9a323c
#
_entry.id   3df104cf40e165deaab9d4699e9a323c
#
_cell.length_a   1.000
_cell.length_b   1.000
_cell.length_c   1.000
_cell.angle_alpha   90.00
_cell.angle_beta   90.00
_cell.angle_gamma   90.00
#
_symmetry.space_group_name_H-M   'P 1'
#
loop_
_entity.id
_entity.type
_entity.pdbx_description
1 polymer ?
#
loop_
_entity_poly.entity_id
_entity_poly.type
_entity_poly.pdbx_seq_one_letter_code
_entity_poly.pdbx_strand_id
1 'polypeptide(L)'
;NKMCETNTDYVKMPYIVFIIDELADLMLVAAKDVEDSIMRITQMARAAGIHLIVATQRPSTDVITGVVKANIPSRISFAVSSSIDSRTILDQTGAEKLLGKGDMLFKPMGENVPIRIQGAFVSDEELQKIVDYTISQQKANYDHSLTEDKSGSENGDNTKYDDGYESKEEYDDPLY
;
A
#
# COMPACT_ATOMS: atom_id res chain seq x y z
N ASN A 1 22.11 -8.25 -2.01
CA ASN A 1 22.18 -9.65 -1.56
C ASN A 1 23.42 -10.41 -2.06
N LYS A 2 24.06 -10.03 -3.19
CA LYS A 2 25.33 -10.62 -3.63
C LYS A 2 26.47 -10.40 -2.62
N MET A 3 26.47 -9.29 -1.88
CA MET A 3 27.48 -9.04 -0.85
C MET A 3 27.33 -9.97 0.37
N CYS A 4 26.14 -10.45 0.67
CA CYS A 4 25.93 -11.40 1.76
C CYS A 4 26.47 -12.80 1.46
N GLU A 5 26.72 -13.14 0.18
CA GLU A 5 27.29 -14.43 -0.23
C GLU A 5 28.80 -14.45 -0.05
N THR A 6 29.43 -13.28 -0.03
CA THR A 6 30.89 -13.13 0.01
C THR A 6 31.42 -12.56 1.32
N ASN A 7 30.59 -12.00 2.17
CA ASN A 7 30.98 -11.38 3.43
C ASN A 7 29.93 -11.64 4.52
N THR A 8 30.37 -12.27 5.61
CA THR A 8 29.53 -12.65 6.77
C THR A 8 29.06 -11.46 7.61
N ASP A 9 29.60 -10.26 7.39
CA ASP A 9 29.22 -9.05 8.13
C ASP A 9 27.93 -8.41 7.61
N TYR A 10 27.41 -8.88 6.47
CA TYR A 10 26.16 -8.38 5.88
C TYR A 10 25.01 -9.35 6.10
N VAL A 11 23.92 -8.84 6.68
CA VAL A 11 22.66 -9.58 6.81
C VAL A 11 21.82 -9.38 5.55
N LYS A 12 21.26 -10.47 5.03
CA LYS A 12 20.36 -10.42 3.88
C LYS A 12 19.11 -9.62 4.24
N MET A 13 18.85 -8.54 3.51
CA MET A 13 17.64 -7.74 3.69
C MET A 13 16.41 -8.55 3.27
N PRO A 14 15.37 -8.64 4.09
CA PRO A 14 14.12 -9.28 3.70
C PRO A 14 13.41 -8.52 2.58
N TYR A 15 12.45 -9.17 1.92
CA TYR A 15 11.51 -8.46 1.06
C TYR A 15 10.62 -7.56 1.92
N ILE A 16 10.39 -6.35 1.45
CA ILE A 16 9.51 -5.38 2.09
C ILE A 16 8.29 -5.17 1.20
N VAL A 17 7.10 -5.27 1.74
CA VAL A 17 5.86 -4.97 1.04
C VAL A 17 5.21 -3.77 1.72
N PHE A 18 5.10 -2.66 0.97
CA PHE A 18 4.35 -1.49 1.38
C PHE A 18 2.92 -1.60 0.84
N ILE A 19 1.94 -1.45 1.71
CA ILE A 19 0.53 -1.48 1.34
C ILE A 19 -0.09 -0.15 1.72
N ILE A 20 -0.68 0.53 0.74
CA ILE A 20 -1.52 1.72 0.93
C ILE A 20 -2.95 1.28 0.65
N ASP A 21 -3.78 1.24 1.69
CA ASP A 21 -5.16 0.76 1.62
C ASP A 21 -6.08 1.76 0.92
N GLU A 22 -5.95 3.05 1.22
CA GLU A 22 -6.71 4.12 0.57
C GLU A 22 -5.78 5.29 0.18
N LEU A 23 -5.40 5.33 -1.11
CA LEU A 23 -4.53 6.38 -1.63
C LEU A 23 -5.20 7.76 -1.58
N ALA A 24 -6.53 7.83 -1.75
CA ALA A 24 -7.24 9.10 -1.79
C ALA A 24 -7.05 9.91 -0.50
N ASP A 25 -6.98 9.25 0.66
CA ASP A 25 -6.81 9.95 1.93
C ASP A 25 -5.44 10.62 2.05
N LEU A 26 -4.40 9.99 1.51
CA LEU A 26 -3.06 10.59 1.44
C LEU A 26 -3.00 11.74 0.43
N MET A 27 -3.64 11.56 -0.73
CA MET A 27 -3.67 12.58 -1.79
C MET A 27 -4.42 13.85 -1.37
N LEU A 28 -5.42 13.73 -0.51
CA LEU A 28 -6.14 14.90 0.05
C LEU A 28 -5.25 15.77 0.94
N VAL A 29 -4.28 15.17 1.63
CA VAL A 29 -3.44 15.88 2.62
C VAL A 29 -2.17 16.43 1.98
N ALA A 30 -1.47 15.62 1.17
CA ALA A 30 -0.14 15.92 0.70
C ALA A 30 0.16 15.32 -0.69
N ALA A 31 -0.69 15.60 -1.69
CA ALA A 31 -0.63 14.96 -3.01
C ALA A 31 0.77 14.94 -3.62
N LYS A 32 1.47 16.08 -3.61
CA LYS A 32 2.82 16.21 -4.20
C LYS A 32 3.85 15.33 -3.49
N ASP A 33 3.86 15.34 -2.16
CA ASP A 33 4.83 14.57 -1.37
C ASP A 33 4.58 13.06 -1.51
N VAL A 34 3.31 12.67 -1.64
CA VAL A 34 2.90 11.29 -1.89
C VAL A 34 3.34 10.83 -3.28
N GLU A 35 3.10 11.62 -4.32
CA GLU A 35 3.56 11.33 -5.68
C GLU A 35 5.10 11.20 -5.75
N ASP A 36 5.83 12.14 -5.16
CA ASP A 36 7.29 12.11 -5.09
C ASP A 36 7.79 10.87 -4.34
N SER A 37 7.13 10.48 -3.26
CA SER A 37 7.46 9.29 -2.49
C SER A 37 7.20 8.00 -3.28
N ILE A 38 6.06 7.89 -3.95
CA ILE A 38 5.73 6.76 -4.84
C ILE A 38 6.78 6.65 -5.95
N MET A 39 7.11 7.75 -6.60
CA MET A 39 8.12 7.79 -7.66
C MET A 39 9.48 7.32 -7.15
N ARG A 40 9.93 7.80 -5.99
CA ARG A 40 11.20 7.38 -5.38
C ARG A 40 11.21 5.90 -5.03
N ILE A 41 10.16 5.39 -4.40
CA ILE A 41 10.05 3.97 -4.03
C ILE A 41 10.07 3.09 -5.29
N THR A 42 9.30 3.41 -6.30
CA THR A 42 9.20 2.58 -7.51
C THR A 42 10.48 2.59 -8.35
N GLN A 43 11.21 3.70 -8.39
CA GLN A 43 12.45 3.82 -9.16
C GLN A 43 13.66 3.24 -8.42
N MET A 44 13.77 3.46 -7.11
CA MET A 44 14.98 3.12 -6.35
C MET A 44 14.88 1.79 -5.61
N ALA A 45 13.69 1.42 -5.16
CA ALA A 45 13.51 0.32 -4.23
C ALA A 45 13.31 -1.04 -4.91
N ARG A 46 13.01 -1.07 -6.22
CA ARG A 46 12.83 -2.31 -6.99
C ARG A 46 14.01 -3.26 -6.87
N ALA A 47 15.22 -2.74 -7.02
CA ALA A 47 16.45 -3.53 -6.92
C ALA A 47 16.72 -4.04 -5.49
N ALA A 48 16.17 -3.37 -4.49
CA ALA A 48 16.30 -3.74 -3.09
C ALA A 48 15.26 -4.79 -2.63
N GLY A 49 14.29 -5.15 -3.49
CA GLY A 49 13.24 -6.11 -3.14
C GLY A 49 12.11 -5.48 -2.34
N ILE A 50 11.82 -4.19 -2.57
CA ILE A 50 10.68 -3.49 -1.99
C ILE A 50 9.56 -3.48 -3.02
N HIS A 51 8.37 -3.87 -2.60
CA HIS A 51 7.16 -3.93 -3.42
C HIS A 51 6.12 -2.97 -2.88
N LEU A 52 5.40 -2.30 -3.78
CA LEU A 52 4.36 -1.35 -3.44
C LEU A 52 3.02 -1.85 -3.97
N ILE A 53 2.03 -1.93 -3.09
CA ILE A 53 0.63 -2.21 -3.40
C ILE A 53 -0.17 -0.99 -3.00
N VAL A 54 -0.90 -0.43 -3.94
CA VAL A 54 -1.72 0.76 -3.72
C VAL A 54 -3.16 0.46 -4.08
N ALA A 55 -4.06 0.71 -3.16
CA ALA A 55 -5.49 0.58 -3.35
C ALA A 55 -6.20 1.92 -3.16
N THR A 56 -7.38 2.06 -3.74
CA THR A 56 -8.29 3.17 -3.50
C THR A 56 -9.71 2.77 -3.88
N GLN A 57 -10.69 3.26 -3.14
CA GLN A 57 -12.11 3.17 -3.46
C GLN A 57 -12.61 4.39 -4.27
N ARG A 58 -11.72 5.38 -4.51
CA ARG A 58 -12.06 6.62 -5.24
C ARG A 58 -11.26 6.71 -6.54
N PRO A 59 -11.77 6.12 -7.63
CA PRO A 59 -11.07 6.09 -8.92
C PRO A 59 -11.21 7.42 -9.68
N SER A 60 -10.76 8.51 -9.08
CA SER A 60 -10.76 9.85 -9.69
C SER A 60 -9.39 10.22 -10.24
N THR A 61 -9.32 11.18 -11.16
CA THR A 61 -8.09 11.59 -11.83
C THR A 61 -7.12 12.36 -10.94
N ASP A 62 -7.60 12.93 -9.85
CA ASP A 62 -6.83 13.58 -8.80
C ASP A 62 -6.20 12.59 -7.81
N VAL A 63 -6.72 11.37 -7.74
CA VAL A 63 -6.16 10.26 -6.94
C VAL A 63 -5.26 9.37 -7.80
N ILE A 64 -5.77 8.89 -8.94
CA ILE A 64 -5.03 8.04 -9.88
C ILE A 64 -4.44 8.94 -10.98
N THR A 65 -3.44 9.72 -10.59
CA THR A 65 -2.81 10.71 -11.46
C THR A 65 -1.92 10.08 -12.53
N GLY A 66 -1.49 10.88 -13.49
CA GLY A 66 -0.53 10.45 -14.50
C GLY A 66 0.80 9.99 -13.90
N VAL A 67 1.26 10.62 -12.81
CA VAL A 67 2.48 10.23 -12.08
C VAL A 67 2.33 8.86 -11.45
N VAL A 68 1.22 8.62 -10.75
CA VAL A 68 0.91 7.31 -10.14
C VAL A 68 0.86 6.22 -11.22
N LYS A 69 0.13 6.44 -12.31
CA LYS A 69 -0.01 5.46 -13.40
C LYS A 69 1.32 5.15 -14.13
N ALA A 70 2.18 6.14 -14.28
CA ALA A 70 3.48 5.96 -14.92
C ALA A 70 4.44 5.11 -14.07
N ASN A 71 4.33 5.20 -12.74
CA ASN A 71 5.21 4.52 -11.81
C ASN A 71 4.64 3.19 -11.30
N ILE A 72 3.31 2.99 -11.38
CA ILE A 72 2.62 1.73 -11.03
C ILE A 72 1.88 1.23 -12.28
N PRO A 73 2.59 0.61 -13.23
CA PRO A 73 2.02 0.25 -14.53
C PRO A 73 1.11 -0.98 -14.50
N SER A 74 1.29 -1.89 -13.55
CA SER A 74 0.41 -3.04 -13.37
C SER A 74 -0.80 -2.63 -12.54
N ARG A 75 -2.00 -2.87 -13.07
CA ARG A 75 -3.24 -2.35 -12.47
C ARG A 75 -4.33 -3.42 -12.45
N ILE A 76 -5.15 -3.37 -11.42
CA ILE A 76 -6.34 -4.19 -11.26
C ILE A 76 -7.52 -3.28 -11.06
N SER A 77 -8.63 -3.56 -11.73
CA SER A 77 -9.92 -2.94 -11.44
C SER A 77 -10.95 -4.03 -11.16
N PHE A 78 -11.61 -3.93 -10.03
CA PHE A 78 -12.86 -4.61 -9.76
C PHE A 78 -14.03 -3.88 -10.44
N ALA A 79 -15.25 -4.36 -10.24
CA ALA A 79 -16.45 -3.71 -10.78
C ALA A 79 -16.52 -2.25 -10.32
N VAL A 80 -16.74 -1.33 -11.26
CA VAL A 80 -16.90 0.10 -11.02
C VAL A 80 -18.23 0.59 -11.56
N SER A 81 -18.65 1.77 -11.09
CA SER A 81 -19.98 2.32 -11.41
C SER A 81 -20.08 2.87 -12.84
N SER A 82 -18.97 3.31 -13.42
CA SER A 82 -18.98 3.99 -14.71
C SER A 82 -17.81 3.60 -15.62
N SER A 83 -18.00 3.82 -16.92
CA SER A 83 -16.92 3.66 -17.90
C SER A 83 -15.82 4.72 -17.74
N ILE A 84 -16.12 5.85 -17.08
CA ILE A 84 -15.13 6.88 -16.73
C ILE A 84 -14.17 6.34 -15.70
N ASP A 85 -14.68 5.71 -14.65
CA ASP A 85 -13.87 5.09 -13.59
C ASP A 85 -12.97 4.00 -14.16
N SER A 86 -13.53 3.17 -15.06
CA SER A 86 -12.74 2.15 -15.77
C SER A 86 -11.57 2.77 -16.55
N ARG A 87 -11.82 3.86 -17.29
CA ARG A 87 -10.75 4.57 -18.02
C ARG A 87 -9.74 5.22 -17.08
N THR A 88 -10.18 5.75 -15.95
CA THR A 88 -9.28 6.34 -14.96
C THR A 88 -8.28 5.30 -14.45
N ILE A 89 -8.72 4.08 -14.19
CA ILE A 89 -7.86 3.00 -13.66
C ILE A 89 -7.06 2.34 -14.79
N LEU A 90 -7.74 1.88 -15.86
CA LEU A 90 -7.16 0.97 -16.85
C LEU A 90 -6.77 1.65 -18.18
N ASP A 91 -7.08 2.93 -18.35
CA ASP A 91 -7.03 3.69 -19.62
C ASP A 91 -7.99 3.16 -20.70
N GLN A 92 -8.92 2.28 -20.33
CA GLN A 92 -9.94 1.69 -21.22
C GLN A 92 -11.21 1.34 -20.45
N THR A 93 -12.31 1.16 -21.19
CA THR A 93 -13.59 0.74 -20.64
C THR A 93 -13.62 -0.78 -20.41
N GLY A 94 -14.57 -1.24 -19.61
CA GLY A 94 -14.84 -2.66 -19.41
C GLY A 94 -15.07 -3.06 -17.96
N ALA A 95 -14.44 -2.37 -17.00
CA ALA A 95 -14.64 -2.69 -15.59
C ALA A 95 -16.06 -2.38 -15.09
N GLU A 96 -16.79 -1.50 -15.76
CA GLU A 96 -18.21 -1.23 -15.50
C GLU A 96 -19.14 -2.40 -15.87
N LYS A 97 -18.61 -3.40 -16.59
CA LYS A 97 -19.36 -4.60 -17.01
C LYS A 97 -19.05 -5.83 -16.17
N LEU A 98 -18.20 -5.69 -15.17
CA LEU A 98 -17.83 -6.76 -14.27
C LEU A 98 -18.99 -7.10 -13.32
N LEU A 99 -19.04 -8.37 -12.91
CA LEU A 99 -20.15 -8.92 -12.12
C LEU A 99 -20.00 -8.73 -10.61
N GLY A 100 -18.86 -8.19 -10.15
CA GLY A 100 -18.55 -8.11 -8.72
C GLY A 100 -18.05 -9.44 -8.13
N LYS A 101 -17.97 -9.50 -6.79
CA LYS A 101 -17.55 -10.72 -6.07
C LYS A 101 -16.21 -11.31 -6.54
N GLY A 102 -15.22 -10.45 -6.77
CA GLY A 102 -13.89 -10.86 -7.22
C GLY A 102 -13.70 -10.91 -8.73
N ASP A 103 -14.74 -10.66 -9.53
CA ASP A 103 -14.59 -10.47 -10.97
C ASP A 103 -13.78 -9.20 -11.25
N MET A 104 -12.67 -9.29 -11.97
CA MET A 104 -11.72 -8.19 -12.13
C MET A 104 -11.11 -8.16 -13.53
N LEU A 105 -10.61 -6.99 -13.90
CA LEU A 105 -9.73 -6.79 -15.04
C LEU A 105 -8.30 -6.52 -14.52
N PHE A 106 -7.36 -7.32 -14.95
CA PHE A 106 -5.94 -7.18 -14.67
C PHE A 106 -5.19 -6.70 -15.91
N LYS A 107 -4.49 -5.59 -15.79
CA LYS A 107 -3.61 -5.04 -16.82
C LYS A 107 -2.16 -5.13 -16.32
N PRO A 108 -1.41 -6.18 -16.69
CA PRO A 108 0.00 -6.29 -16.33
C PRO A 108 0.85 -5.24 -17.10
N MET A 109 2.03 -4.96 -16.57
CA MET A 109 2.99 -4.10 -17.24
C MET A 109 3.38 -4.68 -18.60
N GLY A 110 3.34 -3.84 -19.64
CA GLY A 110 3.69 -4.21 -21.02
C GLY A 110 2.52 -4.72 -21.86
N GLU A 111 1.36 -4.99 -21.25
CA GLU A 111 0.16 -5.42 -21.97
C GLU A 111 -0.77 -4.24 -22.23
N ASN A 112 -1.31 -4.19 -23.47
CA ASN A 112 -2.26 -3.15 -23.85
C ASN A 112 -3.71 -3.53 -23.52
N VAL A 113 -4.02 -4.82 -23.47
CA VAL A 113 -5.36 -5.34 -23.25
C VAL A 113 -5.43 -5.98 -21.87
N PRO A 114 -6.38 -5.58 -21.01
CA PRO A 114 -6.57 -6.24 -19.71
C PRO A 114 -7.08 -7.67 -19.88
N ILE A 115 -6.66 -8.52 -18.96
CA ILE A 115 -7.10 -9.91 -18.84
C ILE A 115 -8.22 -9.95 -17.80
N ARG A 116 -9.35 -10.55 -18.14
CA ARG A 116 -10.43 -10.79 -17.18
C ARG A 116 -10.10 -12.00 -16.32
N ILE A 117 -10.12 -11.82 -15.02
CA ILE A 117 -9.81 -12.84 -14.03
C ILE A 117 -10.95 -12.92 -13.01
N GLN A 118 -11.35 -14.12 -12.65
CA GLN A 118 -12.23 -14.34 -11.52
C GLN A 118 -11.38 -14.58 -10.27
N GLY A 119 -11.33 -13.61 -9.38
CA GLY A 119 -10.76 -13.77 -8.06
C GLY A 119 -11.68 -14.55 -7.11
N ALA A 120 -11.12 -15.10 -6.06
CA ALA A 120 -11.92 -15.68 -4.99
C ALA A 120 -12.71 -14.57 -4.27
N PHE A 121 -13.98 -14.84 -3.99
CA PHE A 121 -14.74 -14.03 -3.05
C PHE A 121 -14.42 -14.52 -1.64
N VAL A 122 -14.06 -13.64 -0.76
CA VAL A 122 -13.79 -13.91 0.66
C VAL A 122 -14.88 -13.20 1.46
N SER A 123 -15.62 -13.95 2.27
CA SER A 123 -16.61 -13.36 3.17
C SER A 123 -15.95 -12.77 4.42
N ASP A 124 -16.67 -11.91 5.14
CA ASP A 124 -16.16 -11.31 6.38
C ASP A 124 -15.80 -12.36 7.43
N GLU A 125 -16.60 -13.42 7.51
CA GLU A 125 -16.32 -14.56 8.41
C GLU A 125 -15.03 -15.31 8.02
N GLU A 126 -14.77 -15.48 6.73
CA GLU A 126 -13.55 -16.11 6.25
C GLU A 126 -12.34 -15.19 6.46
N LEU A 127 -12.52 -13.88 6.25
CA LEU A 127 -11.50 -12.89 6.50
C LEU A 127 -11.09 -12.90 7.98
N GLN A 128 -12.06 -12.92 8.90
CA GLN A 128 -11.78 -12.99 10.35
C GLN A 128 -10.97 -14.24 10.70
N LYS A 129 -11.33 -15.40 10.16
CA LYS A 129 -10.56 -16.64 10.38
C LYS A 129 -9.12 -16.56 9.86
N ILE A 130 -8.90 -15.90 8.72
CA ILE A 130 -7.55 -15.70 8.17
C ILE A 130 -6.74 -14.78 9.08
N VAL A 131 -7.36 -13.69 9.56
CA VAL A 131 -6.72 -12.74 10.46
C VAL A 131 -6.35 -13.43 11.79
N ASP A 132 -7.28 -14.13 12.41
CA ASP A 132 -7.05 -14.88 13.67
C ASP A 132 -5.92 -15.91 13.51
N TYR A 133 -5.92 -16.64 12.39
CA TYR A 133 -4.86 -17.59 12.09
C TYR A 133 -3.50 -16.89 11.95
N THR A 134 -3.45 -15.76 11.27
CA THR A 134 -2.21 -14.99 11.08
C THR A 134 -1.68 -14.47 12.42
N ILE A 135 -2.56 -13.92 13.27
CA ILE A 135 -2.20 -13.43 14.62
C ILE A 135 -1.70 -14.57 15.50
N SER A 136 -2.29 -15.78 15.38
CA SER A 136 -1.90 -16.93 16.18
C SER A 136 -0.47 -17.42 15.89
N GLN A 137 0.05 -17.15 14.69
CA GLN A 137 1.39 -17.59 14.28
C GLN A 137 2.50 -16.74 14.90
N GLN A 138 2.31 -15.41 14.94
CA GLN A 138 3.32 -14.49 15.46
C GLN A 138 2.67 -13.17 15.88
N LYS A 139 3.07 -12.66 17.05
CA LYS A 139 2.74 -11.29 17.44
C LYS A 139 3.48 -10.29 16.58
N ALA A 140 2.84 -9.14 16.31
CA ALA A 140 3.48 -8.05 15.59
C ALA A 140 4.74 -7.59 16.32
N ASN A 141 5.83 -7.41 15.59
CA ASN A 141 7.06 -6.80 16.07
C ASN A 141 7.27 -5.49 15.30
N TYR A 142 6.94 -4.39 15.94
CA TYR A 142 7.04 -3.06 15.33
C TYR A 142 8.47 -2.55 15.38
N ASP A 143 9.00 -2.14 14.24
CA ASP A 143 10.28 -1.43 14.16
C ASP A 143 10.02 0.08 14.19
N HIS A 144 10.11 0.65 15.37
CA HIS A 144 9.88 2.08 15.61
C HIS A 144 10.96 2.96 14.96
N SER A 145 12.12 2.42 14.63
CA SER A 145 13.21 3.18 13.97
C SER A 145 12.84 3.72 12.60
N LEU A 146 11.83 3.13 11.95
CA LEU A 146 11.33 3.56 10.64
C LEU A 146 10.42 4.79 10.71
N THR A 147 9.85 5.06 11.88
CA THR A 147 8.92 6.18 12.10
C THR A 147 9.55 7.36 12.85
N GLU A 148 10.77 7.21 13.35
CA GLU A 148 11.51 8.30 13.96
C GLU A 148 11.98 9.30 12.90
N ASP A 149 11.49 10.54 12.99
CA ASP A 149 11.97 11.64 12.16
C ASP A 149 13.44 11.94 12.44
N LYS A 150 14.32 11.54 11.54
CA LYS A 150 15.75 11.92 11.57
C LYS A 150 16.02 13.38 11.17
N SER A 151 14.98 14.21 11.08
CA SER A 151 15.08 15.63 10.68
C SER A 151 15.43 16.58 11.83
N GLY A 152 15.86 16.06 12.99
CA GLY A 152 16.15 16.88 14.18
C GLY A 152 17.57 16.83 14.71
N SER A 153 18.60 17.07 13.87
CA SER A 153 19.93 17.35 14.40
C SER A 153 20.57 18.57 13.69
N GLU A 154 20.00 19.75 13.94
CA GLU A 154 20.74 21.02 13.99
C GLU A 154 19.88 22.02 14.77
N ASN A 155 20.38 22.34 15.94
CA ASN A 155 20.06 23.38 16.91
C ASN A 155 19.37 22.90 18.21
N GLY A 156 20.22 22.86 19.25
CA GLY A 156 19.77 22.62 20.61
C GLY A 156 18.85 23.75 21.11
N ASP A 157 17.75 23.30 21.66
CA ASP A 157 17.17 23.94 22.83
C ASP A 157 16.43 22.88 23.67
N ASN A 158 16.83 22.82 24.96
CA ASN A 158 16.31 21.90 25.95
C ASN A 158 14.91 22.33 26.37
N THR A 159 13.89 21.71 25.87
CA THR A 159 12.60 21.65 26.57
C THR A 159 12.22 20.20 26.78
N LYS A 160 12.35 19.77 28.04
CA LYS A 160 11.82 18.50 28.54
C LYS A 160 10.30 18.52 28.38
N TYR A 161 9.77 17.70 27.49
CA TYR A 161 8.39 17.28 27.56
C TYR A 161 8.35 15.99 28.37
N ASP A 162 7.62 16.07 29.48
CA ASP A 162 7.33 14.99 30.40
C ASP A 162 6.26 14.10 29.73
N ASP A 163 6.68 12.94 29.20
CA ASP A 163 5.79 11.94 28.63
C ASP A 163 5.15 11.10 29.73
N GLY A 164 4.10 11.66 30.32
CA GLY A 164 3.19 10.91 31.18
C GLY A 164 2.10 10.19 30.37
N TYR A 165 2.44 9.14 29.64
CA TYR A 165 1.45 8.18 29.15
C TYR A 165 1.57 6.86 29.91
N GLU A 166 0.81 6.79 31.02
CA GLU A 166 0.45 5.50 31.62
C GLU A 166 -0.42 4.71 30.63
N SER A 167 0.05 3.52 30.30
CA SER A 167 -0.70 2.51 29.56
C SER A 167 -1.97 2.13 30.33
N LYS A 168 -3.12 2.60 29.92
CA LYS A 168 -4.41 1.98 30.26
C LYS A 168 -4.81 1.07 29.12
N GLU A 169 -4.71 -0.23 29.37
CA GLU A 169 -5.44 -1.26 28.66
C GLU A 169 -6.94 -0.99 28.85
N GLU A 170 -7.62 -0.86 27.73
CA GLU A 170 -9.03 -1.10 27.44
C GLU A 170 -9.46 -0.19 26.29
N TYR A 171 -9.24 -0.69 25.08
CA TYR A 171 -9.92 -0.14 23.89
C TYR A 171 -11.14 -1.03 23.66
N ASP A 172 -12.26 -0.61 24.21
CA ASP A 172 -13.58 -1.10 23.81
C ASP A 172 -13.99 -0.27 22.58
N ASP A 173 -13.87 -0.85 21.40
CA ASP A 173 -14.31 -0.23 20.16
C ASP A 173 -15.84 -0.46 20.02
N PRO A 174 -16.67 0.60 19.99
CA PRO A 174 -18.12 0.46 19.94
C PRO A 174 -18.67 0.03 18.57
N LEU A 175 -17.86 -0.43 17.64
CA LEU A 175 -18.25 -0.84 16.29
C LEU A 175 -18.15 -2.35 16.02
N TYR A 176 -17.98 -3.17 17.06
CA TYR A 176 -18.11 -4.62 16.96
C TYR A 176 -19.09 -5.15 18.00
#